data_78b525c7fae85c7ba110243b8bd7b6c2
#
_entry.id   78b525c7fae85c7ba110243b8bd7b6c2
#
_cell.length_a   1.000
_cell.length_b   1.000
_cell.length_c   1.000
_cell.angle_alpha   90.00
_cell.angle_beta   90.00
_cell.angle_gamma   90.00
#
_symmetry.space_group_name_H-M   'P 1'
#
loop_
_entity.id
_entity.type
_entity.pdbx_description
1 polymer ?
#
loop_
_entity_poly.entity_id
_entity_poly.type
_entity_poly.pdbx_seq_one_letter_code
_entity_poly.pdbx_strand_id
1 'polypeptide(L)'
;GLVQNEKGEYLFIFRNNHLDLPKGHQEEGENLEVTAVREVEEETGLKDITLGEKLGVTYHTYKREGKRELKATHWYKMSSKSTEALTPQEEEGIERVEWLSEEYLSEHKKEIYASLYHFLRKHLKI
;
A
#
# COMPACT_ATOMS: atom_id res chain seq x y z
N GLY A 1 -3.29 -0.25 -2.13
CA GLY A 1 -4.30 0.64 -1.58
C GLY A 1 -3.76 1.65 -0.58
N LEU A 2 -4.25 2.87 -0.66
CA LEU A 2 -3.99 3.91 0.35
C LEU A 2 -5.22 3.97 1.24
N VAL A 3 -5.18 3.28 2.38
CA VAL A 3 -6.31 3.09 3.28
C VAL A 3 -6.20 4.05 4.46
N GLN A 4 -7.25 4.83 4.69
CA GLN A 4 -7.34 5.74 5.83
C GLN A 4 -8.45 5.30 6.79
N ASN A 5 -8.18 5.31 8.08
CA ASN A 5 -9.19 4.99 9.10
C ASN A 5 -9.85 6.26 9.65
N GLU A 6 -10.78 6.07 10.60
CA GLU A 6 -11.53 7.19 11.21
C GLU A 6 -10.67 8.14 12.03
N LYS A 7 -9.51 7.69 12.48
CA LYS A 7 -8.54 8.53 13.19
C LYS A 7 -7.65 9.36 12.27
N GLY A 8 -7.82 9.20 10.95
CA GLY A 8 -6.98 9.86 9.96
C GLY A 8 -5.63 9.19 9.73
N GLU A 9 -5.44 7.99 10.25
CA GLU A 9 -4.22 7.23 10.08
C GLU A 9 -4.26 6.40 8.80
N TYR A 10 -3.09 6.11 8.24
CA TYR A 10 -2.94 5.35 7.01
C TYR A 10 -2.31 4.00 7.27
N LEU A 11 -2.76 2.99 6.52
CA LEU A 11 -2.31 1.61 6.65
C LEU A 11 -1.03 1.38 5.88
N PHE A 12 0.02 1.00 6.58
CA PHE A 12 1.32 0.66 6.00
C PHE A 12 1.75 -0.74 6.37
N ILE A 13 2.53 -1.34 5.48
CA ILE A 13 3.27 -2.57 5.75
C ILE A 13 4.75 -2.22 5.87
N PHE A 14 5.49 -3.03 6.61
CA PHE A 14 6.93 -2.90 6.74
C PHE A 14 7.58 -4.16 6.17
N ARG A 15 8.40 -3.97 5.13
CA ARG A 15 9.05 -5.05 4.41
C ARG A 15 10.37 -4.56 3.85
N ASN A 16 11.42 -5.40 3.92
CA ASN A 16 12.76 -5.05 3.43
C ASN A 16 13.29 -3.74 4.03
N ASN A 17 13.05 -3.54 5.33
CA ASN A 17 13.46 -2.33 6.07
C ASN A 17 12.81 -1.04 5.55
N HIS A 18 11.68 -1.15 4.85
CA HIS A 18 10.98 0.03 4.33
C HIS A 18 9.48 -0.03 4.65
N LEU A 19 8.91 1.16 4.81
CA LEU A 19 7.47 1.35 4.85
C LEU A 19 6.95 1.35 3.42
N ASP A 20 5.89 0.59 3.19
CA ASP A 20 5.27 0.44 1.88
C ASP A 20 3.75 0.36 2.04
N LEU A 21 3.04 0.54 0.95
CA LEU A 21 1.60 0.36 0.93
C LEU A 21 1.25 -1.08 0.50
N PRO A 22 0.17 -1.65 1.03
CA PRO A 22 -0.26 -2.98 0.59
C PRO A 22 -0.66 -2.96 -0.89
N LYS A 23 -0.16 -3.94 -1.63
CA LYS A 23 -0.38 -4.09 -3.07
C LYS A 23 -0.03 -5.51 -3.51
N GLY A 24 -0.42 -5.86 -4.71
CA GLY A 24 -0.08 -7.15 -5.28
C GLY A 24 -0.53 -7.25 -6.73
N HIS A 25 -0.34 -8.42 -7.29
CA HIS A 25 -0.57 -8.66 -8.70
C HIS A 25 -2.03 -8.98 -9.02
N GLN A 26 -2.49 -8.43 -10.15
CA GLN A 26 -3.79 -8.77 -10.71
C GLN A 26 -3.82 -10.24 -11.12
N GLU A 27 -4.90 -10.93 -10.76
CA GLU A 27 -5.13 -12.29 -11.18
C GLU A 27 -6.01 -12.33 -12.42
N GLU A 28 -5.96 -13.43 -13.16
CA GLU A 28 -6.76 -13.62 -14.34
C GLU A 28 -8.26 -13.50 -14.00
N GLY A 29 -8.99 -12.72 -14.79
CA GLY A 29 -10.40 -12.49 -14.58
C GLY A 29 -10.76 -11.40 -13.60
N GLU A 30 -9.78 -10.84 -12.89
CA GLU A 30 -10.00 -9.72 -11.98
C GLU A 30 -9.90 -8.38 -12.70
N ASN A 31 -10.72 -7.41 -12.27
CA ASN A 31 -10.46 -6.02 -12.64
C ASN A 31 -9.51 -5.40 -11.59
N LEU A 32 -8.99 -4.21 -11.87
CA LEU A 32 -8.00 -3.56 -11.01
C LEU A 32 -8.55 -3.22 -9.62
N GLU A 33 -9.80 -2.82 -9.53
CA GLU A 33 -10.45 -2.47 -8.26
C GLU A 33 -10.57 -3.68 -7.34
N VAL A 34 -10.96 -4.82 -7.88
CA VAL A 34 -11.05 -6.07 -7.12
C VAL A 34 -9.68 -6.50 -6.64
N THR A 35 -8.67 -6.43 -7.50
CA THR A 35 -7.29 -6.74 -7.14
C THR A 35 -6.81 -5.87 -5.98
N ALA A 36 -7.06 -4.55 -6.07
CA ALA A 36 -6.60 -3.61 -5.07
C ALA A 36 -7.17 -3.94 -3.67
N VAL A 37 -8.46 -4.20 -3.59
CA VAL A 37 -9.11 -4.56 -2.31
C VAL A 37 -8.63 -5.92 -1.82
N ARG A 38 -8.59 -6.92 -2.69
CA ARG A 38 -8.16 -8.28 -2.33
C ARG A 38 -6.74 -8.29 -1.75
N GLU A 39 -5.83 -7.58 -2.39
CA GLU A 39 -4.43 -7.54 -1.94
C GLU A 39 -4.27 -6.83 -0.60
N VAL A 40 -5.04 -5.78 -0.33
CA VAL A 40 -5.03 -5.15 0.99
C VAL A 40 -5.51 -6.15 2.05
N GLU A 41 -6.59 -6.88 1.78
CA GLU A 41 -7.11 -7.88 2.70
C GLU A 41 -6.08 -8.99 2.97
N GLU A 42 -5.44 -9.50 1.93
CA GLU A 42 -4.46 -10.57 2.04
C GLU A 42 -3.21 -10.16 2.79
N GLU A 43 -2.66 -9.00 2.46
CA GLU A 43 -1.38 -8.55 3.04
C GLU A 43 -1.52 -8.04 4.47
N THR A 44 -2.68 -7.52 4.86
CA THR A 44 -2.86 -6.86 6.15
C THR A 44 -3.86 -7.51 7.07
N GLY A 45 -4.71 -8.37 6.56
CA GLY A 45 -5.80 -8.95 7.35
C GLY A 45 -7.00 -8.02 7.55
N LEU A 46 -6.93 -6.80 7.02
CA LEU A 46 -8.04 -5.84 7.10
C LEU A 46 -9.22 -6.32 6.24
N LYS A 47 -10.41 -6.34 6.79
CA LYS A 47 -11.61 -6.78 6.06
C LYS A 47 -12.64 -5.69 5.82
N ASP A 48 -12.65 -4.68 6.66
CA ASP A 48 -13.56 -3.54 6.52
C ASP A 48 -12.94 -2.51 5.59
N ILE A 49 -13.15 -2.67 4.28
CA ILE A 49 -12.56 -1.80 3.26
C ILE A 49 -13.66 -1.23 2.38
N THR A 50 -13.71 0.09 2.29
CA THR A 50 -14.55 0.79 1.31
C THR A 50 -13.65 1.38 0.23
N LEU A 51 -13.85 0.94 -1.00
CA LEU A 51 -13.10 1.43 -2.15
C LEU A 51 -13.50 2.86 -2.49
N GLY A 52 -12.52 3.72 -2.71
CA GLY A 52 -12.72 5.10 -3.15
C GLY A 52 -12.18 5.33 -4.56
N GLU A 53 -11.72 6.55 -4.83
CA GLU A 53 -11.27 6.95 -6.16
C GLU A 53 -9.88 6.43 -6.49
N LYS A 54 -9.60 6.33 -7.78
CA LYS A 54 -8.25 6.03 -8.28
C LYS A 54 -7.38 7.26 -8.11
N LEU A 55 -6.20 7.08 -7.51
CA LEU A 55 -5.26 8.16 -7.23
C LEU A 55 -4.23 8.36 -8.33
N GLY A 56 -3.91 7.32 -9.07
CA GLY A 56 -2.92 7.39 -10.12
C GLY A 56 -2.21 6.06 -10.36
N VAL A 57 -1.16 6.14 -11.17
CA VAL A 57 -0.34 4.97 -11.54
C VAL A 57 1.11 5.35 -11.36
N THR A 58 1.88 4.46 -10.74
CA THR A 58 3.34 4.60 -10.68
C THR A 58 3.98 3.50 -11.50
N TYR A 59 5.18 3.77 -12.01
CA TYR A 59 5.88 2.84 -12.88
C TYR A 59 7.29 2.60 -12.34
N HIS A 60 7.74 1.36 -12.43
CA HIS A 60 9.16 1.06 -12.20
C HIS A 60 9.59 -0.12 -13.06
N THR A 61 10.89 -0.16 -13.35
CA THR A 61 11.48 -1.25 -14.12
C THR A 61 12.20 -2.20 -13.18
N TYR A 62 12.20 -3.47 -13.55
CA TYR A 62 12.92 -4.50 -12.81
C TYR A 62 13.42 -5.54 -13.83
N LYS A 63 14.40 -6.33 -13.40
CA LYS A 63 14.92 -7.42 -14.25
C LYS A 63 14.27 -8.72 -13.84
N ARG A 64 13.75 -9.44 -14.83
CA ARG A 64 13.19 -10.77 -14.64
C ARG A 64 13.75 -11.66 -15.75
N GLU A 65 14.42 -12.75 -15.37
CA GLU A 65 15.03 -13.70 -16.30
C GLU A 65 15.96 -13.03 -17.32
N GLY A 66 16.73 -12.04 -16.84
CA GLY A 66 17.65 -11.30 -17.68
C GLY A 66 17.04 -10.23 -18.56
N LYS A 67 15.72 -10.09 -18.54
CA LYS A 67 15.00 -9.06 -19.32
C LYS A 67 14.51 -7.95 -18.39
N ARG A 68 14.53 -6.72 -18.91
CA ARG A 68 13.97 -5.57 -18.19
C ARG A 68 12.48 -5.50 -18.46
N GLU A 69 11.69 -5.50 -17.39
CA GLU A 69 10.24 -5.38 -17.46
C GLU A 69 9.77 -4.09 -16.79
N LEU A 70 8.67 -3.54 -17.29
CA LEU A 70 8.00 -2.38 -16.72
C LEU A 70 6.81 -2.84 -15.90
N LYS A 71 6.73 -2.39 -14.64
CA LYS A 71 5.60 -2.67 -13.76
C LYS A 71 4.81 -1.39 -13.53
N ALA A 72 3.50 -1.45 -13.77
CA ALA A 72 2.57 -0.37 -13.47
C ALA A 72 1.80 -0.72 -12.20
N THR A 73 1.83 0.15 -11.19
CA THR A 73 1.03 -0.02 -9.98
C THR A 73 -0.10 1.01 -9.99
N HIS A 74 -1.33 0.51 -9.95
CA HIS A 74 -2.54 1.33 -9.93
C HIS A 74 -2.97 1.54 -8.49
N TRP A 75 -3.04 2.79 -8.06
CA TRP A 75 -3.30 3.16 -6.67
C TRP A 75 -4.72 3.63 -6.47
N TYR A 76 -5.35 3.14 -5.41
CA TYR A 76 -6.74 3.50 -5.06
C TYR A 76 -6.81 3.99 -3.62
N LYS A 77 -7.60 5.05 -3.43
CA LYS A 77 -7.96 5.52 -2.10
C LYS A 77 -8.99 4.56 -1.51
N MET A 78 -8.83 4.23 -0.25
CA MET A 78 -9.73 3.35 0.48
C MET A 78 -9.97 3.90 1.87
N SER A 79 -11.05 3.49 2.49
CA SER A 79 -11.36 3.86 3.87
C SER A 79 -11.75 2.63 4.68
N SER A 80 -11.54 2.73 5.99
CA SER A 80 -11.90 1.67 6.94
C SER A 80 -12.32 2.30 8.25
N LYS A 81 -13.20 1.63 8.97
CA LYS A 81 -13.58 2.01 10.34
C LYS A 81 -12.65 1.37 11.38
N SER A 82 -11.84 0.39 10.95
CA SER A 82 -10.96 -0.35 11.86
C SER A 82 -9.78 0.51 12.30
N THR A 83 -9.47 0.45 13.59
CA THR A 83 -8.26 1.08 14.15
C THR A 83 -7.40 0.05 14.88
N GLU A 84 -7.75 -1.22 14.77
CA GLU A 84 -7.11 -2.32 15.47
C GLU A 84 -5.79 -2.76 14.80
N ALA A 85 -4.97 -3.47 15.55
CA ALA A 85 -3.77 -4.12 15.03
C ALA A 85 -4.19 -5.24 14.09
N LEU A 86 -3.43 -5.40 13.01
CA LEU A 86 -3.71 -6.33 11.93
C LEU A 86 -2.60 -7.38 11.81
N THR A 87 -2.89 -8.46 11.10
CA THR A 87 -1.99 -9.59 10.96
C THR A 87 -1.20 -9.49 9.65
N PRO A 88 0.14 -9.37 9.71
CA PRO A 88 0.93 -9.34 8.49
C PRO A 88 0.96 -10.69 7.78
N GLN A 89 1.03 -10.64 6.45
CA GLN A 89 1.23 -11.83 5.62
C GLN A 89 2.73 -12.16 5.59
N GLU A 90 3.18 -12.99 6.53
CA GLU A 90 4.60 -13.32 6.70
C GLU A 90 5.23 -13.99 5.47
N GLU A 91 4.45 -14.75 4.71
CA GLU A 91 4.90 -15.44 3.51
C GLU A 91 5.39 -14.47 2.43
N GLU A 92 4.88 -13.24 2.44
CA GLU A 92 5.30 -12.17 1.53
C GLU A 92 6.44 -11.32 2.10
N GLY A 93 7.01 -11.72 3.23
CA GLY A 93 8.08 -10.99 3.87
C GLY A 93 7.62 -9.74 4.62
N ILE A 94 6.33 -9.62 4.90
CA ILE A 94 5.77 -8.50 5.66
C ILE A 94 5.98 -8.74 7.14
N GLU A 95 6.76 -7.87 7.79
CA GLU A 95 7.10 -8.00 9.20
C GLU A 95 6.06 -7.37 10.12
N ARG A 96 5.49 -6.24 9.70
CA ARG A 96 4.52 -5.48 10.49
C ARG A 96 3.47 -4.86 9.60
N VAL A 97 2.29 -4.68 10.16
CA VAL A 97 1.20 -3.89 9.58
C VAL A 97 0.83 -2.84 10.62
N GLU A 98 0.85 -1.57 10.26
CA GLU A 98 0.64 -0.48 11.20
C GLU A 98 -0.23 0.62 10.62
N TRP A 99 -1.04 1.23 11.50
CA TRP A 99 -1.74 2.47 11.20
C TRP A 99 -0.84 3.63 11.59
N LEU A 100 -0.50 4.50 10.64
CA LEU A 100 0.46 5.58 10.86
C LEU A 100 -0.16 6.93 10.50
N SER A 101 0.10 7.93 11.35
CA SER A 101 -0.36 9.31 11.12
C SER A 101 0.50 10.01 10.08
N GLU A 102 -0.04 11.10 9.51
CA GLU A 102 0.76 11.95 8.62
C GLU A 102 1.97 12.55 9.34
N GLU A 103 1.82 12.90 10.62
CA GLU A 103 2.91 13.40 11.44
C GLU A 103 4.03 12.37 11.57
N TYR A 104 3.68 11.11 11.89
CA TYR A 104 4.66 10.02 11.96
C TYR A 104 5.38 9.85 10.62
N LEU A 105 4.63 9.80 9.53
CA LEU A 105 5.18 9.62 8.20
C LEU A 105 6.12 10.76 7.82
N SER A 106 5.76 11.98 8.17
CA SER A 106 6.60 13.16 7.93
C SER A 106 7.94 13.08 8.66
N GLU A 107 7.93 12.54 9.87
CA GLU A 107 9.14 12.38 10.68
C GLU A 107 9.98 11.17 10.28
N HIS A 108 9.39 10.22 9.56
CA HIS A 108 10.04 8.96 9.18
C HIS A 108 10.10 8.76 7.65
N LYS A 109 10.22 9.85 6.89
CA LYS A 109 10.25 9.83 5.41
C LYS A 109 11.30 8.89 4.84
N LYS A 110 12.44 8.78 5.53
CA LYS A 110 13.56 7.96 5.05
C LYS A 110 13.25 6.47 5.08
N GLU A 111 12.25 6.06 5.87
CA GLU A 111 11.83 4.66 5.93
C GLU A 111 10.90 4.28 4.77
N ILE A 112 10.35 5.27 4.06
CA ILE A 112 9.44 5.05 2.92
C ILE A 112 10.29 4.91 1.65
N TYR A 113 9.93 3.97 0.77
CA TYR A 113 10.59 3.89 -0.54
C TYR A 113 10.49 5.25 -1.24
N ALA A 114 11.61 5.71 -1.82
CA ALA A 114 11.68 7.05 -2.42
C ALA A 114 10.61 7.30 -3.49
N SER A 115 10.36 6.32 -4.34
CA SER A 115 9.33 6.43 -5.39
C SER A 115 7.92 6.51 -4.80
N LEU A 116 7.67 5.76 -3.73
CA LEU A 116 6.39 5.81 -3.03
C LEU A 116 6.22 7.16 -2.31
N TYR A 117 7.26 7.64 -1.64
CA TYR A 117 7.22 8.92 -0.97
C TYR A 117 6.89 10.06 -1.93
N HIS A 118 7.53 10.04 -3.11
CA HIS A 118 7.26 11.03 -4.16
C HIS A 118 5.79 11.02 -4.60
N PHE A 119 5.20 9.84 -4.74
CA PHE A 119 3.78 9.69 -5.05
C PHE A 119 2.89 10.17 -3.91
N LEU A 120 3.20 9.77 -2.66
CA LEU A 120 2.40 10.11 -1.48
C LEU A 120 2.33 11.61 -1.22
N ARG A 121 3.39 12.35 -1.51
CA ARG A 121 3.42 13.81 -1.32
C ARG A 121 2.33 14.54 -2.09
N LYS A 122 1.80 13.93 -3.14
CA LYS A 122 0.72 14.51 -3.93
C LYS A 122 -0.64 14.36 -3.25
N HIS A 123 -0.73 13.48 -2.27
CA HIS A 123 -2.00 13.11 -1.64
C HIS A 123 -2.01 13.34 -0.13
N LEU A 124 -0.85 13.34 0.52
CA LEU A 124 -0.68 13.50 1.96
C LEU A 124 0.21 14.71 2.26
N LYS A 125 0.05 15.26 3.45
CA LYS A 125 0.89 16.36 3.95
C LYS A 125 2.10 15.80 4.69
N ILE A 126 3.05 15.30 3.95
CA ILE A 126 4.24 14.68 4.55
C ILE A 126 5.55 15.20 3.97
#